data_e6b6f55733f894672db32d07cebe7aba
#
_entry.id   e6b6f55733f894672db32d07cebe7aba
#
_cell.length_a   1.000
_cell.length_b   1.000
_cell.length_c   1.000
_cell.angle_alpha   90.00
_cell.angle_beta   90.00
_cell.angle_gamma   90.00
#
_symmetry.space_group_name_H-M   'P 1'
#
loop_
_entity.id
_entity.type
_entity.pdbx_description
1 polymer ?
#
loop_
_entity_poly.entity_id
_entity_poly.type
_entity_poly.pdbx_seq_one_letter_code
_entity_poly.pdbx_strand_id
1 'polypeptide(L)'
;FESVELLENMSGYHLFAGSPGVGKTSMIAKLALTKAAEIGEANVAIVSLRDNRIGAWNQIQLLSGQAGVESYKANNEESLKIILQELSNKKLVLIDTSGAESLFVNSLKVQNIDLKKHLIISADCSEAAIARYFENNETWNSLLISKYSETASVWPVINALMNKSTPLSIANENVDLQTPLRKLKIRDLVIKNLKNMQLSLF
;
A
#
# COMPACT_ATOMS: atom_id res chain seq x y z
N PHE A 1 17.82 -6.03 -7.54
CA PHE A 1 16.63 -5.55 -6.82
C PHE A 1 16.58 -4.03 -6.92
N GLU A 2 15.64 -3.52 -7.68
CA GLU A 2 15.42 -2.08 -7.79
C GLU A 2 14.60 -1.57 -6.61
N SER A 3 14.96 -0.41 -6.08
CA SER A 3 14.10 0.35 -5.17
C SER A 3 13.44 1.46 -5.97
N VAL A 4 12.11 1.54 -5.92
CA VAL A 4 11.38 2.64 -6.55
C VAL A 4 11.18 3.75 -5.52
N GLU A 5 11.52 4.98 -5.92
CA GLU A 5 11.22 6.18 -5.14
C GLU A 5 9.74 6.56 -5.30
N LEU A 6 8.86 5.69 -4.76
CA LEU A 6 7.42 5.87 -4.87
C LEU A 6 6.96 7.24 -4.32
N LEU A 7 7.55 7.66 -3.20
CA LEU A 7 7.15 8.91 -2.56
C LEU A 7 7.49 10.17 -3.37
N GLU A 8 8.53 10.16 -4.18
CA GLU A 8 8.99 11.38 -4.87
C GLU A 8 8.15 11.70 -6.11
N ASN A 9 7.70 10.67 -6.83
CA ASN A 9 7.02 10.84 -8.12
C ASN A 9 5.60 10.25 -8.16
N MET A 10 4.90 10.21 -7.02
CA MET A 10 3.56 9.64 -6.96
C MET A 10 2.54 10.60 -7.57
N SER A 11 1.97 10.22 -8.70
CA SER A 11 0.90 10.95 -9.40
C SER A 11 0.00 9.99 -10.18
N GLY A 12 -1.24 10.40 -10.43
CA GLY A 12 -2.25 9.59 -11.11
C GLY A 12 -2.97 8.63 -10.16
N TYR A 13 -3.26 7.42 -10.61
CA TYR A 13 -4.13 6.49 -9.89
C TYR A 13 -3.33 5.32 -9.33
N HIS A 14 -3.38 5.13 -8.01
CA HIS A 14 -2.62 4.11 -7.29
C HIS A 14 -3.55 3.21 -6.49
N LEU A 15 -3.57 1.93 -6.80
CA LEU A 15 -4.36 0.91 -6.11
C LEU A 15 -3.48 0.10 -5.17
N PHE A 16 -3.95 -0.09 -3.94
CA PHE A 16 -3.24 -0.83 -2.90
C PHE A 16 -4.00 -2.10 -2.54
N ALA A 17 -3.32 -3.23 -2.72
CA ALA A 17 -3.80 -4.56 -2.37
C ALA A 17 -2.99 -5.15 -1.20
N GLY A 18 -3.49 -6.22 -0.62
CA GLY A 18 -2.86 -6.95 0.48
C GLY A 18 -3.89 -7.61 1.37
N SER A 19 -3.47 -8.49 2.26
CA SER A 19 -4.36 -9.25 3.15
C SER A 19 -5.22 -8.34 4.04
N PRO A 20 -6.39 -8.79 4.49
CA PRO A 20 -7.14 -8.11 5.55
C PRO A 20 -6.27 -7.90 6.78
N GLY A 21 -6.39 -6.74 7.44
CA GLY A 21 -5.63 -6.41 8.66
C GLY A 21 -4.14 -6.11 8.47
N VAL A 22 -3.63 -6.09 7.23
CA VAL A 22 -2.22 -5.78 6.95
C VAL A 22 -1.86 -4.29 7.15
N GLY A 23 -2.82 -3.42 7.41
CA GLY A 23 -2.58 -1.98 7.62
C GLY A 23 -2.65 -1.13 6.35
N LYS A 24 -3.34 -1.59 5.28
CA LYS A 24 -3.52 -0.83 4.03
C LYS A 24 -4.07 0.57 4.25
N THR A 25 -5.22 0.65 4.89
CA THR A 25 -5.93 1.92 5.12
C THR A 25 -5.06 2.92 5.89
N SER A 26 -4.34 2.48 6.93
CA SER A 26 -3.42 3.35 7.68
C SER A 26 -2.25 3.84 6.83
N MET A 27 -1.68 2.96 5.99
CA MET A 27 -0.59 3.34 5.10
C MET A 27 -1.04 4.32 4.03
N ILE A 28 -2.23 4.11 3.44
CA ILE A 28 -2.84 5.00 2.45
C ILE A 28 -3.12 6.37 3.08
N ALA A 29 -3.64 6.41 4.30
CA ALA A 29 -3.87 7.67 5.01
C ALA A 29 -2.57 8.47 5.24
N LYS A 30 -1.47 7.78 5.60
CA LYS A 30 -0.15 8.43 5.72
C LYS A 30 0.37 8.94 4.39
N LEU A 31 0.19 8.18 3.31
CA LEU A 31 0.52 8.62 1.95
C LEU A 31 -0.28 9.85 1.57
N ALA A 32 -1.60 9.84 1.84
CA ALA A 32 -2.48 10.98 1.58
C ALA A 32 -2.04 12.22 2.36
N LEU A 33 -1.77 12.09 3.66
CA LEU A 33 -1.30 13.19 4.52
C LEU A 33 0.02 13.78 3.99
N THR A 34 1.00 12.92 3.70
CA THR A 34 2.29 13.35 3.16
C THR A 34 2.13 14.08 1.83
N LYS A 35 1.32 13.53 0.91
CA LYS A 35 1.11 14.12 -0.41
C LYS A 35 0.24 15.37 -0.38
N ALA A 36 -0.77 15.42 0.49
CA ALA A 36 -1.57 16.62 0.70
C ALA A 36 -0.70 17.81 1.15
N ALA A 37 0.26 17.58 2.03
CA ALA A 37 1.22 18.60 2.45
C ALA A 37 2.15 19.08 1.31
N GLU A 38 2.52 18.17 0.37
CA GLU A 38 3.42 18.47 -0.74
C GLU A 38 2.74 19.16 -1.92
N ILE A 39 1.56 18.67 -2.33
CA ILE A 39 0.90 19.10 -3.57
C ILE A 39 -0.44 19.81 -3.35
N GLY A 40 -0.87 19.95 -2.09
CA GLY A 40 -2.14 20.55 -1.68
C GLY A 40 -3.27 19.52 -1.54
N GLU A 41 -4.06 19.67 -0.48
CA GLU A 41 -5.18 18.79 -0.12
C GLU A 41 -6.19 18.60 -1.25
N ALA A 42 -6.53 19.68 -1.95
CA ALA A 42 -7.47 19.66 -3.08
C ALA A 42 -7.01 18.77 -4.25
N ASN A 43 -5.71 18.42 -4.34
CA ASN A 43 -5.15 17.62 -5.42
C ASN A 43 -5.09 16.12 -5.09
N VAL A 44 -5.44 15.72 -3.86
CA VAL A 44 -5.37 14.32 -3.40
C VAL A 44 -6.76 13.81 -3.05
N ALA A 45 -7.07 12.56 -3.38
CA ALA A 45 -8.30 11.89 -2.96
C ALA A 45 -8.05 10.44 -2.57
N ILE A 46 -8.90 9.90 -1.69
CA ILE A 46 -8.91 8.47 -1.32
C ILE A 46 -10.21 7.85 -1.83
N VAL A 47 -10.12 6.67 -2.46
CA VAL A 47 -11.27 5.88 -2.89
C VAL A 47 -11.26 4.55 -2.16
N SER A 48 -12.32 4.22 -1.42
CA SER A 48 -12.52 2.89 -0.82
C SER A 48 -13.22 1.99 -1.84
N LEU A 49 -12.58 0.89 -2.23
CA LEU A 49 -13.10 -0.06 -3.21
C LEU A 49 -13.56 -1.36 -2.54
N ARG A 50 -14.87 -1.68 -2.69
CA ARG A 50 -15.49 -2.96 -2.24
C ARG A 50 -15.24 -3.29 -0.76
N ASP A 51 -15.08 -2.29 0.10
CA ASP A 51 -14.93 -2.53 1.53
C ASP A 51 -16.29 -2.53 2.24
N ASN A 52 -16.81 -3.74 2.48
CA ASN A 52 -18.09 -3.97 3.14
C ASN A 52 -17.95 -4.32 4.63
N ARG A 53 -16.74 -4.22 5.20
CA ARG A 53 -16.51 -4.46 6.63
C ARG A 53 -17.22 -3.38 7.46
N ILE A 54 -17.82 -3.80 8.57
CA ILE A 54 -18.50 -2.87 9.48
C ILE A 54 -17.50 -1.84 9.99
N GLY A 55 -17.85 -0.56 9.86
CA GLY A 55 -17.00 0.55 10.31
C GLY A 55 -15.85 0.94 9.36
N ALA A 56 -15.56 0.16 8.31
CA ALA A 56 -14.45 0.47 7.39
C ALA A 56 -14.61 1.83 6.72
N TRP A 57 -15.80 2.16 6.26
CA TRP A 57 -16.08 3.46 5.66
C TRP A 57 -15.86 4.61 6.65
N ASN A 58 -16.36 4.48 7.88
CA ASN A 58 -16.15 5.49 8.92
C ASN A 58 -14.66 5.68 9.24
N GLN A 59 -13.89 4.60 9.23
CA GLN A 59 -12.43 4.68 9.42
C GLN A 59 -11.77 5.49 8.30
N ILE A 60 -12.15 5.24 7.04
CA ILE A 60 -11.60 6.00 5.90
C ILE A 60 -11.99 7.47 5.98
N GLN A 61 -13.25 7.78 6.29
CA GLN A 61 -13.71 9.17 6.47
C GLN A 61 -12.95 9.89 7.57
N LEU A 62 -12.70 9.24 8.70
CA LEU A 62 -11.92 9.81 9.79
C LEU A 62 -10.48 10.09 9.36
N LEU A 63 -9.83 9.11 8.75
CA LEU A 63 -8.42 9.22 8.34
C LEU A 63 -8.22 10.22 7.19
N SER A 64 -9.14 10.25 6.22
CA SER A 64 -9.12 11.24 5.13
C SER A 64 -9.35 12.66 5.65
N GLY A 65 -10.28 12.82 6.61
CA GLY A 65 -10.50 14.10 7.30
C GLY A 65 -9.26 14.58 8.06
N GLN A 66 -8.52 13.69 8.72
CA GLN A 66 -7.26 14.04 9.37
C GLN A 66 -6.16 14.44 8.37
N ALA A 67 -6.19 13.89 7.17
CA ALA A 67 -5.27 14.24 6.09
C ALA A 67 -5.75 15.46 5.27
N GLY A 68 -6.94 16.02 5.55
CA GLY A 68 -7.52 17.15 4.84
C GLY A 68 -7.97 16.80 3.41
N VAL A 69 -8.16 15.53 3.07
CA VAL A 69 -8.46 15.07 1.70
C VAL A 69 -9.87 14.50 1.59
N GLU A 70 -10.44 14.58 0.39
CA GLU A 70 -11.74 13.99 0.09
C GLU A 70 -11.67 12.46 0.01
N SER A 71 -12.76 11.81 0.43
CA SER A 71 -12.90 10.35 0.32
C SER A 71 -14.19 9.95 -0.37
N TYR A 72 -14.10 8.87 -1.16
CA TYR A 72 -15.18 8.35 -1.99
C TYR A 72 -15.34 6.84 -1.77
N LYS A 73 -16.55 6.32 -1.94
CA LYS A 73 -16.84 4.89 -1.80
C LYS A 73 -17.28 4.29 -3.13
N ALA A 74 -16.53 3.34 -3.63
CA ALA A 74 -16.86 2.54 -4.80
C ALA A 74 -17.28 1.12 -4.36
N ASN A 75 -18.51 0.73 -4.68
CA ASN A 75 -19.04 -0.59 -4.30
C ASN A 75 -18.65 -1.70 -5.30
N ASN A 76 -18.33 -1.33 -6.54
CA ASN A 76 -17.97 -2.21 -7.63
C ASN A 76 -17.06 -1.48 -8.66
N GLU A 77 -16.68 -2.18 -9.72
CA GLU A 77 -15.84 -1.62 -10.78
C GLU A 77 -16.49 -0.49 -11.57
N GLU A 78 -17.80 -0.56 -11.77
CA GLU A 78 -18.55 0.49 -12.49
C GLU A 78 -18.57 1.79 -11.72
N SER A 79 -18.91 1.73 -10.41
CA SER A 79 -18.86 2.91 -9.54
C SER A 79 -17.44 3.45 -9.39
N LEU A 80 -16.42 2.58 -9.35
CA LEU A 80 -15.02 3.01 -9.36
C LEU A 80 -14.71 3.81 -10.64
N LYS A 81 -15.09 3.30 -11.81
CA LYS A 81 -14.85 3.97 -13.10
C LYS A 81 -15.46 5.38 -13.12
N ILE A 82 -16.71 5.52 -12.68
CA ILE A 82 -17.39 6.81 -12.62
C ILE A 82 -16.63 7.77 -11.70
N ILE A 83 -16.29 7.33 -10.48
CA ILE A 83 -15.56 8.15 -9.50
C ILE A 83 -14.20 8.57 -10.06
N LEU A 84 -13.44 7.66 -10.69
CA LEU A 84 -12.13 8.01 -11.24
C LEU A 84 -12.21 9.00 -12.41
N GLN A 85 -13.29 8.98 -13.18
CA GLN A 85 -13.56 9.99 -14.22
C GLN A 85 -13.85 11.37 -13.61
N GLU A 86 -14.65 11.42 -12.55
CA GLU A 86 -14.93 12.67 -11.81
C GLU A 86 -13.66 13.24 -11.15
N LEU A 87 -12.78 12.36 -10.69
CA LEU A 87 -11.50 12.73 -10.08
C LEU A 87 -10.36 12.98 -11.07
N SER A 88 -10.64 13.11 -12.37
CA SER A 88 -9.63 13.31 -13.42
C SER A 88 -8.80 14.60 -13.27
N ASN A 89 -9.32 15.58 -12.52
CA ASN A 89 -8.63 16.83 -12.18
C ASN A 89 -7.69 16.70 -10.96
N LYS A 90 -7.78 15.61 -10.19
CA LYS A 90 -6.88 15.35 -9.04
C LYS A 90 -5.51 14.91 -9.55
N LYS A 91 -4.45 15.39 -8.89
CA LYS A 91 -3.08 14.96 -9.22
C LYS A 91 -2.78 13.56 -8.73
N LEU A 92 -3.43 13.14 -7.63
CA LEU A 92 -3.21 11.84 -7.00
C LEU A 92 -4.52 11.25 -6.45
N VAL A 93 -4.82 10.03 -6.84
CA VAL A 93 -5.93 9.24 -6.29
C VAL A 93 -5.40 7.93 -5.72
N LEU A 94 -5.64 7.71 -4.44
CA LEU A 94 -5.23 6.51 -3.70
C LEU A 94 -6.45 5.61 -3.51
N ILE A 95 -6.37 4.36 -3.99
CA ILE A 95 -7.48 3.41 -3.96
C ILE A 95 -7.19 2.33 -2.93
N ASP A 96 -7.96 2.33 -1.83
CA ASP A 96 -7.91 1.31 -0.77
C ASP A 96 -8.84 0.15 -1.12
N THR A 97 -8.30 -1.08 -1.10
CA THR A 97 -9.09 -2.28 -1.31
C THR A 97 -9.33 -3.03 -0.01
N SER A 98 -10.46 -3.72 0.11
CA SER A 98 -10.88 -4.46 1.32
C SER A 98 -10.04 -5.70 1.67
N GLY A 99 -8.85 -5.86 1.14
CA GLY A 99 -8.07 -7.09 1.20
C GLY A 99 -8.47 -8.03 0.07
N ALA A 100 -8.79 -7.43 -1.07
CA ALA A 100 -9.14 -8.13 -2.29
C ALA A 100 -8.09 -9.19 -2.61
N GLU A 101 -8.58 -10.36 -2.94
CA GLU A 101 -7.76 -11.43 -3.50
C GLU A 101 -6.99 -10.90 -4.71
N SER A 102 -5.77 -11.39 -4.88
CA SER A 102 -4.88 -11.00 -5.98
C SER A 102 -5.58 -11.10 -7.35
N LEU A 103 -6.39 -12.13 -7.56
CA LEU A 103 -7.17 -12.33 -8.78
C LEU A 103 -8.08 -11.15 -9.13
N PHE A 104 -8.77 -10.56 -8.14
CA PHE A 104 -9.61 -9.38 -8.38
C PHE A 104 -8.79 -8.17 -8.80
N VAL A 105 -7.71 -7.90 -8.08
CA VAL A 105 -6.85 -6.74 -8.37
C VAL A 105 -6.21 -6.84 -9.75
N ASN A 106 -5.85 -8.04 -10.18
CA ASN A 106 -5.22 -8.25 -11.48
C ASN A 106 -6.21 -8.18 -12.64
N SER A 107 -7.43 -8.70 -12.44
CA SER A 107 -8.49 -8.57 -13.44
C SER A 107 -9.03 -7.14 -13.58
N LEU A 108 -8.82 -6.30 -12.55
CA LEU A 108 -9.30 -4.93 -12.55
C LEU A 108 -8.61 -4.12 -13.65
N LYS A 109 -9.36 -3.79 -14.69
CA LYS A 109 -8.94 -2.90 -15.77
C LYS A 109 -9.96 -1.79 -15.92
N VAL A 110 -9.55 -0.59 -15.60
CA VAL A 110 -10.37 0.59 -15.87
C VAL A 110 -9.91 1.16 -17.22
N GLN A 111 -10.80 1.09 -18.23
CA GLN A 111 -10.48 1.57 -19.58
C GLN A 111 -9.97 3.01 -19.57
N ASN A 112 -8.89 3.26 -20.29
CA ASN A 112 -8.23 4.57 -20.41
C ASN A 112 -7.66 5.16 -19.13
N ILE A 113 -7.45 4.34 -18.09
CA ILE A 113 -6.80 4.74 -16.84
C ILE A 113 -5.58 3.87 -16.60
N ASP A 114 -4.40 4.51 -16.51
CA ASP A 114 -3.17 3.86 -16.07
C ASP A 114 -3.20 3.67 -14.55
N LEU A 115 -3.59 2.47 -14.12
CA LEU A 115 -3.75 2.11 -12.72
C LEU A 115 -2.48 1.43 -12.21
N LYS A 116 -1.69 2.12 -11.40
CA LYS A 116 -0.50 1.58 -10.77
C LYS A 116 -0.90 0.73 -9.55
N LYS A 117 -0.49 -0.55 -9.55
CA LYS A 117 -0.88 -1.53 -8.53
C LYS A 117 0.26 -1.78 -7.56
N HIS A 118 -0.02 -1.63 -6.28
CA HIS A 118 0.94 -1.78 -5.19
C HIS A 118 0.50 -2.88 -4.23
N LEU A 119 1.44 -3.71 -3.79
CA LEU A 119 1.19 -4.73 -2.80
C LEU A 119 1.68 -4.27 -1.43
N ILE A 120 0.80 -4.32 -0.43
CA ILE A 120 1.15 -4.10 0.98
C ILE A 120 1.17 -5.45 1.69
N ILE A 121 2.30 -5.79 2.27
CA ILE A 121 2.46 -6.97 3.12
C ILE A 121 2.86 -6.56 4.54
N SER A 122 2.53 -7.38 5.51
CA SER A 122 3.02 -7.21 6.88
C SER A 122 4.42 -7.82 7.01
N ALA A 123 5.29 -7.18 7.75
CA ALA A 123 6.65 -7.68 8.01
C ALA A 123 6.68 -9.04 8.72
N ASP A 124 5.62 -9.38 9.46
CA ASP A 124 5.42 -10.65 10.15
C ASP A 124 4.72 -11.74 9.30
N CYS A 125 4.49 -11.45 8.00
CA CYS A 125 3.80 -12.35 7.08
C CYS A 125 4.66 -13.56 6.75
N SER A 126 4.04 -14.75 6.62
CA SER A 126 4.74 -15.95 6.17
C SER A 126 5.07 -15.89 4.68
N GLU A 127 6.13 -16.58 4.26
CA GLU A 127 6.54 -16.69 2.86
C GLU A 127 5.41 -17.25 1.98
N ALA A 128 4.70 -18.27 2.46
CA ALA A 128 3.56 -18.85 1.74
C ALA A 128 2.41 -17.86 1.54
N ALA A 129 2.13 -16.99 2.52
CA ALA A 129 1.12 -15.95 2.37
C ALA A 129 1.52 -14.87 1.36
N ILE A 130 2.82 -14.55 1.29
CA ILE A 130 3.35 -13.61 0.29
C ILE A 130 3.31 -14.23 -1.11
N ALA A 131 3.68 -15.51 -1.23
CA ALA A 131 3.75 -16.22 -2.52
C ALA A 131 2.42 -16.18 -3.30
N ARG A 132 1.28 -16.23 -2.59
CA ARG A 132 -0.06 -16.15 -3.20
C ARG A 132 -0.30 -14.91 -4.04
N TYR A 133 0.36 -13.78 -3.70
CA TYR A 133 0.25 -12.53 -4.46
C TYR A 133 1.09 -12.51 -5.73
N PHE A 134 1.86 -13.56 -5.97
CA PHE A 134 2.72 -13.72 -7.14
C PHE A 134 2.36 -14.97 -7.96
N GLU A 135 1.23 -15.61 -7.65
CA GLU A 135 0.66 -16.66 -8.47
C GLU A 135 0.22 -16.08 -9.83
N ASN A 136 0.17 -16.92 -10.86
CA ASN A 136 -0.27 -16.54 -12.20
C ASN A 136 0.54 -15.39 -12.86
N ASN A 137 1.82 -15.27 -12.55
CA ASN A 137 2.73 -14.22 -13.09
C ASN A 137 2.24 -12.79 -12.81
N GLU A 138 1.63 -12.57 -11.66
CA GLU A 138 1.19 -11.25 -11.24
C GLU A 138 2.36 -10.28 -11.07
N THR A 139 2.18 -9.07 -11.57
CA THR A 139 3.17 -8.00 -11.49
C THR A 139 2.64 -6.85 -10.64
N TRP A 140 3.50 -6.35 -9.76
CA TRP A 140 3.23 -5.21 -8.91
C TRP A 140 4.20 -4.08 -9.22
N ASN A 141 3.71 -2.85 -9.29
CA ASN A 141 4.56 -1.67 -9.49
C ASN A 141 5.49 -1.44 -8.30
N SER A 142 5.08 -1.79 -7.10
CA SER A 142 5.96 -1.83 -5.92
C SER A 142 5.40 -2.66 -4.78
N LEU A 143 6.29 -3.04 -3.85
CA LEU A 143 5.98 -3.66 -2.58
C LEU A 143 6.18 -2.67 -1.44
N LEU A 144 5.21 -2.60 -0.54
CA LEU A 144 5.25 -1.81 0.69
C LEU A 144 5.17 -2.74 1.90
N ILE A 145 5.88 -2.40 2.96
CA ILE A 145 5.91 -3.22 4.19
C ILE A 145 5.25 -2.47 5.35
N SER A 146 4.27 -3.08 5.97
CA SER A 146 3.66 -2.58 7.21
C SER A 146 4.23 -3.30 8.43
N LYS A 147 3.98 -2.75 9.64
CA LYS A 147 4.43 -3.30 10.93
C LYS A 147 5.94 -3.58 10.99
N TYR A 148 6.72 -2.76 10.29
CA TYR A 148 8.14 -3.01 10.10
C TYR A 148 8.94 -2.96 11.42
N SER A 149 8.58 -2.08 12.35
CA SER A 149 9.24 -1.98 13.67
C SER A 149 8.86 -3.11 14.62
N GLU A 150 7.66 -3.67 14.48
CA GLU A 150 7.10 -4.67 15.40
C GLU A 150 7.71 -6.07 15.20
N THR A 151 8.35 -6.31 14.06
CA THR A 151 8.82 -7.64 13.66
C THR A 151 10.30 -7.82 13.93
N ALA A 152 10.65 -8.91 14.62
CA ALA A 152 12.03 -9.29 14.89
C ALA A 152 12.76 -9.81 13.64
N SER A 153 12.05 -10.50 12.74
CA SER A 153 12.63 -11.11 11.54
C SER A 153 11.79 -10.80 10.29
N VAL A 154 12.45 -10.39 9.23
CA VAL A 154 11.86 -10.18 7.90
C VAL A 154 12.39 -11.16 6.84
N TRP A 155 12.99 -12.29 7.29
CA TRP A 155 13.47 -13.33 6.37
C TRP A 155 12.40 -13.85 5.40
N PRO A 156 11.14 -14.12 5.82
CA PRO A 156 10.10 -14.55 4.89
C PRO A 156 9.86 -13.55 3.75
N VAL A 157 9.96 -12.25 4.05
CA VAL A 157 9.83 -11.19 3.05
C VAL A 157 11.02 -11.22 2.08
N ILE A 158 12.25 -11.35 2.60
CA ILE A 158 13.47 -11.42 1.77
C ILE A 158 13.39 -12.64 0.85
N ASN A 159 13.09 -13.83 1.38
CA ASN A 159 12.99 -15.07 0.60
C ASN A 159 11.93 -14.97 -0.50
N ALA A 160 10.75 -14.44 -0.15
CA ALA A 160 9.67 -14.27 -1.12
C ALA A 160 10.05 -13.31 -2.27
N LEU A 161 10.89 -12.31 -1.99
CA LEU A 161 11.34 -11.33 -2.97
C LEU A 161 12.55 -11.77 -3.80
N MET A 162 13.35 -12.73 -3.32
CA MET A 162 14.61 -13.14 -3.99
C MET A 162 14.42 -13.52 -5.47
N ASN A 163 13.27 -14.07 -5.83
CA ASN A 163 12.95 -14.53 -7.18
C ASN A 163 11.89 -13.65 -7.88
N LYS A 164 11.64 -12.45 -7.37
CA LYS A 164 10.62 -11.54 -7.90
C LYS A 164 11.24 -10.21 -8.33
N SER A 165 10.75 -9.69 -9.44
CA SER A 165 11.20 -8.39 -9.98
C SER A 165 10.47 -7.18 -9.37
N THR A 166 9.58 -7.39 -8.41
CA THR A 166 8.82 -6.31 -7.79
C THR A 166 9.73 -5.44 -6.92
N PRO A 167 9.83 -4.13 -7.19
CA PRO A 167 10.68 -3.25 -6.44
C PRO A 167 10.13 -2.97 -5.05
N LEU A 168 11.01 -2.97 -4.05
CA LEU A 168 10.70 -2.55 -2.69
C LEU A 168 10.66 -1.02 -2.62
N SER A 169 9.70 -0.44 -1.89
CA SER A 169 9.51 1.01 -1.85
C SER A 169 9.59 1.59 -0.43
N ILE A 170 8.55 1.41 0.36
CA ILE A 170 8.41 2.07 1.68
C ILE A 170 7.97 1.10 2.76
N ALA A 171 8.27 1.47 4.01
CA ALA A 171 7.71 0.82 5.19
C ALA A 171 6.89 1.78 6.04
N ASN A 172 5.87 1.22 6.68
CA ASN A 172 5.17 1.82 7.80
C ASN A 172 5.68 1.19 9.10
N GLU A 173 6.27 1.99 9.95
CA GLU A 173 6.87 1.53 11.21
C GLU A 173 5.84 1.41 12.34
N ASN A 174 4.82 2.28 12.35
CA ASN A 174 3.77 2.25 13.37
C ASN A 174 2.43 2.79 12.83
N VAL A 175 1.39 2.73 13.65
CA VAL A 175 0.01 3.11 13.28
C VAL A 175 -0.22 4.62 13.34
N ASP A 176 0.60 5.36 14.09
CA ASP A 176 0.48 6.80 14.25
C ASP A 176 0.66 7.52 12.90
N LEU A 177 -0.31 8.34 12.51
CA LEU A 177 -0.30 9.08 11.24
C LEU A 177 0.83 10.10 11.13
N GLN A 178 1.29 10.64 12.25
CA GLN A 178 2.34 11.67 12.28
C GLN A 178 3.75 11.08 12.05
N THR A 179 3.92 9.78 12.30
CA THR A 179 5.20 9.13 12.03
C THR A 179 5.41 8.96 10.53
N PRO A 180 6.47 9.54 9.96
CA PRO A 180 6.72 9.48 8.52
C PRO A 180 6.88 8.05 8.00
N LEU A 181 6.50 7.83 6.76
CA LEU A 181 6.82 6.60 6.05
C LEU A 181 8.31 6.54 5.76
N ARG A 182 8.91 5.36 5.96
CA ARG A 182 10.34 5.16 5.74
C ARG A 182 10.59 4.59 4.35
N LYS A 183 11.48 5.22 3.59
CA LYS A 183 12.02 4.61 2.37
C LYS A 183 12.80 3.35 2.72
N LEU A 184 12.57 2.24 2.00
CA LEU A 184 13.23 0.97 2.22
C LEU A 184 14.04 0.54 1.01
N LYS A 185 15.24 0.03 1.31
CA LYS A 185 16.06 -0.74 0.37
C LYS A 185 16.24 -2.16 0.89
N ILE A 186 16.50 -3.12 0.02
CA ILE A 186 16.71 -4.53 0.43
C ILE A 186 17.81 -4.65 1.49
N ARG A 187 18.86 -3.86 1.39
CA ARG A 187 19.93 -3.83 2.41
C ARG A 187 19.40 -3.53 3.82
N ASP A 188 18.33 -2.72 3.93
CA ASP A 188 17.77 -2.35 5.23
C ASP A 188 17.08 -3.55 5.88
N LEU A 189 16.42 -4.41 5.07
CA LEU A 189 15.85 -5.68 5.52
C LEU A 189 16.93 -6.64 6.02
N VAL A 190 18.02 -6.78 5.27
CA VAL A 190 19.15 -7.65 5.65
C VAL A 190 19.81 -7.16 6.94
N ILE A 191 20.10 -5.85 7.04
CA ILE A 191 20.69 -5.25 8.24
C ILE A 191 19.80 -5.45 9.46
N LYS A 192 18.46 -5.27 9.33
CA LYS A 192 17.51 -5.51 10.42
C LYS A 192 17.60 -6.95 10.93
N ASN A 193 17.59 -7.93 10.02
CA ASN A 193 17.71 -9.34 10.41
C ASN A 193 19.03 -9.66 11.11
N LEU A 194 20.15 -9.20 10.57
CA LEU A 194 21.48 -9.45 11.16
C LEU A 194 21.59 -8.87 12.57
N LYS A 195 21.10 -7.66 12.81
CA LYS A 195 21.07 -7.05 14.14
C LYS A 195 20.25 -7.87 15.14
N ASN A 196 19.08 -8.36 14.73
CA ASN A 196 18.22 -9.15 15.58
C ASN A 196 18.79 -10.55 15.87
N MET A 197 19.55 -11.15 14.94
CA MET A 197 20.26 -12.42 15.19
C MET A 197 21.36 -12.26 16.24
N GLN A 198 22.09 -11.14 16.25
CA GLN A 198 23.11 -10.87 17.27
C GLN A 198 22.51 -10.69 18.67
N LEU A 199 21.33 -10.11 18.78
CA LEU A 199 20.63 -9.92 20.07
C LEU A 199 20.04 -11.23 20.63
N SER A 200 19.83 -12.26 19.80
CA SER A 200 19.31 -13.55 20.22
C SER A 200 20.39 -14.56 20.69
N LEU A 201 21.66 -14.17 20.64
CA LEU A 201 22.82 -14.99 21.06
C LEU A 201 23.32 -14.64 22.47
N PHE A 202 22.67 -13.72 23.15
CA PHE A 202 22.91 -13.32 24.54
C PHE A 202 21.60 -13.38 25.34
#